data_0d977bd284f4543d74aa4378b2cec505
#
_entry.id   0d977bd284f4543d74aa4378b2cec505
#
_cell.length_a   1.000
_cell.length_b   1.000
_cell.length_c   1.000
_cell.angle_alpha   90.00
_cell.angle_beta   90.00
_cell.angle_gamma   90.00
#
_symmetry.space_group_name_H-M   'P 1'
#
loop_
_entity.id
_entity.type
_entity.pdbx_description
1 polymer ?
#
loop_
_entity_poly.entity_id
_entity_poly.type
_entity_poly.pdbx_seq_one_letter_code
_entity_poly.pdbx_strand_id
1 'polypeptide(L)'
;MTPEEMDQVRPRLVAFAAEMLGGLARSDQRATGELYLRGLMLEGKRKSMQPMAARLGVDYQRLQQFVTSSTWDHVEVRKRVARWADEFICPDAYVIDDSGFPKDGADSPGVARMYSGTLGKVGNCQIGVSVHAVTDRASAAIDWRLFLPKSWDDTTTTDAADVPEIQRRRARCKIPDSVRHREKWRLALDMLDEVLEDESAEGGWSLPARPVVADAGYGDATEFRLGLAARDLPYVVAVKGSTSAYPADVTPAAPPYTGRGRPPTPRYREEAASLTGLARAAGRRALHQVTWRHGSRKNAPNPTATMRSRFVALRVRPANRDIPRNPDGSLDECWLIAEWPPGEEEPTDYWLSNLPADTPLRTLVGLAKIRWRIEHDYRELKDGLGLDHFEGRSYLGWHRHVTLTALAQAFCTHLRHDPKAPAPA
;
A
#
# COMPACT_ATOMS: atom_id res chain seq x y z
N MET A 1 -11.86 -20.09 -10.36
CA MET A 1 -13.25 -20.51 -10.65
C MET A 1 -13.26 -21.48 -11.82
N THR A 2 -14.01 -22.57 -11.72
CA THR A 2 -14.27 -23.45 -12.86
C THR A 2 -15.15 -22.73 -13.90
N PRO A 3 -15.26 -23.24 -15.15
CA PRO A 3 -16.20 -22.68 -16.13
C PRO A 3 -17.66 -22.64 -15.62
N GLU A 4 -18.10 -23.67 -14.92
CA GLU A 4 -19.45 -23.78 -14.36
C GLU A 4 -19.72 -22.75 -13.27
N GLU A 5 -18.76 -22.55 -12.36
CA GLU A 5 -18.83 -21.49 -11.33
C GLU A 5 -18.85 -20.10 -11.96
N MET A 6 -18.05 -19.90 -13.04
CA MET A 6 -18.02 -18.66 -13.78
C MET A 6 -19.37 -18.35 -14.43
N ASP A 7 -20.03 -19.35 -15.01
CA ASP A 7 -21.36 -19.18 -15.63
C ASP A 7 -22.42 -18.79 -14.58
N GLN A 8 -22.34 -19.32 -13.36
CA GLN A 8 -23.24 -18.94 -12.26
C GLN A 8 -23.07 -17.48 -11.82
N VAL A 9 -21.83 -16.97 -11.77
CA VAL A 9 -21.55 -15.59 -11.32
C VAL A 9 -21.52 -14.59 -12.46
N ARG A 10 -21.55 -15.04 -13.72
CA ARG A 10 -21.40 -14.20 -14.91
C ARG A 10 -22.37 -13.03 -14.98
N PRO A 11 -23.69 -13.17 -14.70
CA PRO A 11 -24.60 -12.02 -14.73
C PRO A 11 -24.17 -10.91 -13.77
N ARG A 12 -23.67 -11.29 -12.59
CA ARG A 12 -23.16 -10.35 -11.59
C ARG A 12 -21.86 -9.70 -12.03
N LEU A 13 -20.95 -10.48 -12.64
CA LEU A 13 -19.71 -9.94 -13.21
C LEU A 13 -20.01 -8.93 -14.33
N VAL A 14 -20.95 -9.23 -15.21
CA VAL A 14 -21.34 -8.31 -16.30
C VAL A 14 -21.88 -7.00 -15.72
N ALA A 15 -22.74 -7.06 -14.69
CA ALA A 15 -23.27 -5.87 -14.04
C ALA A 15 -22.15 -5.05 -13.35
N PHE A 16 -21.28 -5.71 -12.60
CA PHE A 16 -20.15 -5.06 -11.91
C PHE A 16 -19.14 -4.46 -12.92
N ALA A 17 -18.81 -5.21 -13.98
CA ALA A 17 -17.93 -4.71 -15.04
C ALA A 17 -18.57 -3.53 -15.81
N ALA A 18 -19.88 -3.54 -16.05
CA ALA A 18 -20.59 -2.42 -16.69
C ALA A 18 -20.50 -1.14 -15.85
N GLU A 19 -20.60 -1.25 -14.53
CA GLU A 19 -20.43 -0.14 -13.59
C GLU A 19 -18.99 0.37 -13.60
N MET A 20 -18.01 -0.50 -13.34
CA MET A 20 -16.61 -0.12 -13.20
C MET A 20 -15.96 0.35 -14.50
N LEU A 21 -16.32 -0.24 -15.64
CA LEU A 21 -15.83 0.10 -16.97
C LEU A 21 -16.75 1.09 -17.72
N GLY A 22 -17.78 1.60 -17.06
CA GLY A 22 -18.76 2.50 -17.66
C GLY A 22 -18.16 3.82 -18.18
N GLY A 23 -17.02 4.28 -17.62
CA GLY A 23 -16.27 5.44 -18.10
C GLY A 23 -15.52 5.22 -19.42
N LEU A 24 -15.35 3.98 -19.89
CA LEU A 24 -14.71 3.71 -21.17
C LEU A 24 -15.64 4.11 -22.32
N ALA A 25 -15.18 5.00 -23.19
CA ALA A 25 -16.00 5.60 -24.24
C ALA A 25 -16.58 4.59 -25.23
N ARG A 26 -15.83 3.51 -25.56
CA ARG A 26 -16.21 2.56 -26.62
C ARG A 26 -16.81 1.28 -26.04
N SER A 27 -17.89 0.79 -26.64
CA SER A 27 -18.56 -0.45 -26.24
C SER A 27 -17.67 -1.69 -26.41
N ASP A 28 -16.82 -1.73 -27.44
CA ASP A 28 -15.88 -2.83 -27.65
C ASP A 28 -14.79 -2.88 -26.57
N GLN A 29 -14.37 -1.73 -26.01
CA GLN A 29 -13.46 -1.66 -24.88
C GLN A 29 -14.13 -2.22 -23.62
N ARG A 30 -15.37 -1.83 -23.32
CA ARG A 30 -16.13 -2.37 -22.17
C ARG A 30 -16.31 -3.88 -22.26
N ALA A 31 -16.73 -4.37 -23.45
CA ALA A 31 -16.89 -5.81 -23.68
C ALA A 31 -15.55 -6.58 -23.58
N THR A 32 -14.44 -5.99 -24.05
CA THR A 32 -13.13 -6.64 -23.93
C THR A 32 -12.59 -6.58 -22.51
N GLY A 33 -12.91 -5.52 -21.76
CA GLY A 33 -12.59 -5.43 -20.31
C GLY A 33 -13.29 -6.52 -19.51
N GLU A 34 -14.61 -6.72 -19.69
CA GLU A 34 -15.35 -7.84 -19.06
C GLU A 34 -14.73 -9.20 -19.42
N LEU A 35 -14.41 -9.39 -20.69
CA LEU A 35 -13.77 -10.61 -21.17
C LEU A 35 -12.41 -10.84 -20.51
N TYR A 36 -11.62 -9.78 -20.31
CA TYR A 36 -10.32 -9.84 -19.62
C TYR A 36 -10.49 -10.26 -18.17
N LEU A 37 -11.46 -9.68 -17.43
CA LEU A 37 -11.77 -10.07 -16.05
C LEU A 37 -12.14 -11.54 -15.96
N ARG A 38 -12.97 -12.06 -16.87
CA ARG A 38 -13.29 -13.50 -16.95
C ARG A 38 -12.03 -14.35 -17.13
N GLY A 39 -11.13 -13.93 -18.03
CA GLY A 39 -9.86 -14.63 -18.26
C GLY A 39 -8.96 -14.69 -17.03
N LEU A 40 -8.92 -13.61 -16.21
CA LEU A 40 -8.19 -13.58 -14.95
C LEU A 40 -8.80 -14.53 -13.91
N MET A 41 -10.11 -14.61 -13.80
CA MET A 41 -10.82 -15.39 -12.78
C MET A 41 -10.96 -16.87 -13.10
N LEU A 42 -11.03 -17.26 -14.39
CA LEU A 42 -11.10 -18.67 -14.79
C LEU A 42 -9.86 -19.44 -14.36
N GLU A 43 -10.00 -20.69 -13.95
CA GLU A 43 -8.91 -21.58 -13.57
C GLU A 43 -7.80 -21.66 -14.62
N GLY A 44 -6.57 -21.86 -14.14
CA GLY A 44 -5.39 -22.02 -14.98
C GLY A 44 -4.15 -21.39 -14.37
N LYS A 45 -3.03 -22.09 -14.45
CA LYS A 45 -1.74 -21.67 -13.85
C LYS A 45 -1.19 -20.37 -14.43
N ARG A 46 -1.43 -20.11 -15.72
CA ARG A 46 -0.96 -18.91 -16.42
C ARG A 46 -2.13 -18.01 -16.74
N LYS A 47 -1.99 -16.73 -16.37
CA LYS A 47 -2.96 -15.65 -16.66
C LYS A 47 -2.37 -14.62 -17.64
N SER A 48 -1.35 -15.00 -18.41
CA SER A 48 -0.90 -14.19 -19.54
C SER A 48 -1.88 -14.30 -20.72
N MET A 49 -1.78 -13.40 -21.69
CA MET A 49 -2.84 -13.17 -22.69
C MET A 49 -3.15 -14.38 -23.56
N GLN A 50 -2.14 -15.15 -23.99
CA GLN A 50 -2.35 -16.35 -24.82
C GLN A 50 -3.12 -17.45 -24.08
N PRO A 51 -2.69 -17.90 -22.86
CA PRO A 51 -3.45 -18.89 -22.11
C PRO A 51 -4.86 -18.41 -21.71
N MET A 52 -5.05 -17.11 -21.42
CA MET A 52 -6.40 -16.59 -21.17
C MET A 52 -7.28 -16.65 -22.42
N ALA A 53 -6.77 -16.20 -23.56
CA ALA A 53 -7.48 -16.21 -24.83
C ALA A 53 -7.89 -17.63 -25.26
N ALA A 54 -6.99 -18.62 -25.08
CA ALA A 54 -7.29 -20.03 -25.36
C ALA A 54 -8.45 -20.55 -24.51
N ARG A 55 -8.48 -20.24 -23.19
CA ARG A 55 -9.59 -20.63 -22.30
C ARG A 55 -10.90 -19.93 -22.62
N LEU A 56 -10.83 -18.71 -23.10
CA LEU A 56 -12.00 -17.90 -23.47
C LEU A 56 -12.51 -18.19 -24.89
N GLY A 57 -11.76 -18.94 -25.71
CA GLY A 57 -12.10 -19.20 -27.10
C GLY A 57 -12.04 -17.95 -27.99
N VAL A 58 -11.10 -17.02 -27.74
CA VAL A 58 -10.98 -15.75 -28.47
C VAL A 58 -9.56 -15.55 -29.00
N ASP A 59 -9.43 -14.62 -29.98
CA ASP A 59 -8.10 -14.21 -30.45
C ASP A 59 -7.34 -13.46 -29.34
N TYR A 60 -6.11 -13.91 -29.07
CA TYR A 60 -5.24 -13.30 -28.07
C TYR A 60 -4.86 -11.84 -28.40
N GLN A 61 -4.82 -11.48 -29.69
CA GLN A 61 -4.53 -10.11 -30.13
C GLN A 61 -5.58 -9.13 -29.61
N ARG A 62 -6.82 -9.54 -29.46
CA ARG A 62 -7.89 -8.72 -28.87
C ARG A 62 -7.55 -8.31 -27.44
N LEU A 63 -7.11 -9.26 -26.60
CA LEU A 63 -6.71 -8.99 -25.22
C LEU A 63 -5.43 -8.16 -25.17
N GLN A 64 -4.46 -8.48 -26.03
CA GLN A 64 -3.19 -7.77 -26.11
C GLN A 64 -3.39 -6.29 -26.49
N GLN A 65 -4.14 -6.02 -27.54
CA GLN A 65 -4.41 -4.66 -27.99
C GLN A 65 -5.18 -3.85 -26.95
N PHE A 66 -6.10 -4.47 -26.24
CA PHE A 66 -6.86 -3.82 -25.16
C PHE A 66 -5.96 -3.29 -24.06
N VAL A 67 -4.94 -4.05 -23.66
CA VAL A 67 -4.01 -3.65 -22.60
C VAL A 67 -2.88 -2.74 -23.12
N THR A 68 -2.36 -2.97 -24.34
CA THR A 68 -1.13 -2.29 -24.80
C THR A 68 -1.37 -1.04 -25.64
N SER A 69 -2.37 -1.02 -26.52
CA SER A 69 -2.54 0.04 -27.54
C SER A 69 -3.90 0.73 -27.54
N SER A 70 -4.90 0.18 -26.86
CA SER A 70 -6.21 0.81 -26.73
C SER A 70 -6.10 2.17 -26.02
N THR A 71 -7.08 3.05 -26.20
CA THR A 71 -7.05 4.44 -25.72
C THR A 71 -7.73 4.66 -24.36
N TRP A 72 -8.22 3.59 -23.70
CA TRP A 72 -8.89 3.74 -22.41
C TRP A 72 -7.94 4.14 -21.28
N ASP A 73 -8.49 4.92 -20.34
CA ASP A 73 -7.76 5.41 -19.20
C ASP A 73 -7.92 4.46 -17.99
N HIS A 74 -6.80 4.02 -17.44
CA HIS A 74 -6.76 3.14 -16.27
C HIS A 74 -7.00 3.91 -14.96
N VAL A 75 -6.74 5.21 -14.93
CA VAL A 75 -6.97 6.06 -13.74
C VAL A 75 -8.46 6.17 -13.48
N GLU A 76 -9.27 6.41 -14.53
CA GLU A 76 -10.72 6.47 -14.40
C GLU A 76 -11.32 5.15 -13.85
N VAL A 77 -10.77 4.01 -14.27
CA VAL A 77 -11.21 2.70 -13.74
C VAL A 77 -10.82 2.56 -12.26
N ARG A 78 -9.61 2.96 -11.87
CA ARG A 78 -9.18 2.95 -10.46
C ARG A 78 -10.04 3.84 -9.59
N LYS A 79 -10.34 5.06 -10.04
CA LYS A 79 -11.23 5.99 -9.36
C LYS A 79 -12.61 5.36 -9.09
N ARG A 80 -13.18 4.66 -10.04
CA ARG A 80 -14.45 3.94 -9.86
C ARG A 80 -14.34 2.79 -8.87
N VAL A 81 -13.27 2.00 -8.94
CA VAL A 81 -12.99 0.94 -7.96
C VAL A 81 -12.80 1.53 -6.55
N ALA A 82 -12.12 2.66 -6.44
CA ALA A 82 -11.87 3.33 -5.16
C ALA A 82 -13.17 3.86 -4.53
N ARG A 83 -14.06 4.46 -5.31
CA ARG A 83 -15.40 4.89 -4.86
C ARG A 83 -16.26 3.70 -4.44
N TRP A 84 -16.30 2.66 -5.27
CA TRP A 84 -16.97 1.42 -4.90
C TRP A 84 -16.41 0.86 -3.58
N ALA A 85 -15.10 0.87 -3.39
CA ALA A 85 -14.48 0.38 -2.16
C ALA A 85 -14.86 1.25 -0.95
N ASP A 86 -14.92 2.57 -1.11
CA ASP A 86 -15.35 3.48 -0.03
C ASP A 86 -16.81 3.22 0.38
N GLU A 87 -17.71 3.06 -0.58
CA GLU A 87 -19.13 2.83 -0.35
C GLU A 87 -19.44 1.41 0.15
N PHE A 88 -18.81 0.39 -0.45
CA PHE A 88 -19.14 -1.01 -0.20
C PHE A 88 -18.34 -1.63 0.96
N ILE A 89 -17.04 -1.32 1.05
CA ILE A 89 -16.15 -1.84 2.09
C ILE A 89 -16.24 -0.96 3.35
N CYS A 90 -16.46 0.36 3.21
CA CYS A 90 -16.41 1.36 4.28
C CYS A 90 -15.09 1.24 5.07
N PRO A 91 -13.93 1.51 4.45
CA PRO A 91 -12.62 1.15 4.98
C PRO A 91 -12.30 1.86 6.30
N ASP A 92 -11.63 1.14 7.19
CA ASP A 92 -11.09 1.67 8.45
C ASP A 92 -9.76 2.40 8.21
N ALA A 93 -9.03 2.04 7.15
CA ALA A 93 -7.73 2.58 6.83
C ALA A 93 -7.38 2.47 5.34
N TYR A 94 -6.46 3.34 4.88
CA TYR A 94 -5.67 3.13 3.68
C TYR A 94 -4.35 2.47 4.04
N VAL A 95 -4.10 1.28 3.49
CA VAL A 95 -2.86 0.55 3.74
C VAL A 95 -1.96 0.67 2.53
N ILE A 96 -0.73 1.13 2.76
CA ILE A 96 0.31 1.28 1.74
C ILE A 96 1.29 0.13 1.87
N ASP A 97 1.60 -0.48 0.74
CA ASP A 97 2.61 -1.53 0.65
C ASP A 97 3.19 -1.60 -0.76
N ASP A 98 4.22 -2.41 -0.95
CA ASP A 98 4.74 -2.68 -2.28
C ASP A 98 4.88 -4.19 -2.55
N SER A 99 4.84 -4.54 -3.83
CA SER A 99 4.98 -5.92 -4.25
C SER A 99 5.93 -6.06 -5.41
N GLY A 100 6.78 -7.10 -5.35
CA GLY A 100 7.73 -7.45 -6.40
C GLY A 100 7.07 -8.27 -7.50
N PHE A 101 7.44 -7.99 -8.74
CA PHE A 101 7.06 -8.71 -9.96
C PHE A 101 8.33 -9.31 -10.56
N PRO A 102 8.66 -10.58 -10.31
CA PRO A 102 9.86 -11.21 -10.86
C PRO A 102 9.89 -11.17 -12.38
N LYS A 103 11.05 -10.92 -12.97
CA LYS A 103 11.26 -10.85 -14.42
C LYS A 103 12.55 -11.55 -14.80
N ASP A 104 12.52 -12.28 -15.92
CA ASP A 104 13.71 -12.97 -16.43
C ASP A 104 14.63 -12.02 -17.23
N GLY A 105 14.05 -11.04 -17.92
CA GLY A 105 14.77 -10.11 -18.80
C GLY A 105 14.91 -8.70 -18.24
N ALA A 106 15.65 -7.86 -18.94
CA ALA A 106 15.94 -6.46 -18.60
C ALA A 106 15.01 -5.44 -19.29
N ASP A 107 14.09 -5.89 -20.15
CA ASP A 107 13.33 -5.01 -21.06
C ASP A 107 11.97 -4.54 -20.50
N SER A 108 11.56 -5.01 -19.33
CA SER A 108 10.32 -4.54 -18.70
C SER A 108 10.53 -3.19 -18.03
N PRO A 109 9.55 -2.24 -18.08
CA PRO A 109 9.70 -0.91 -17.51
C PRO A 109 9.99 -0.98 -16.01
N GLY A 110 11.02 -0.29 -15.54
CA GLY A 110 11.38 -0.24 -14.12
C GLY A 110 12.07 -1.50 -13.57
N VAL A 111 12.39 -2.50 -14.41
CA VAL A 111 13.08 -3.71 -13.95
C VAL A 111 14.52 -3.40 -13.54
N ALA A 112 14.90 -3.90 -12.37
CA ALA A 112 16.27 -3.84 -11.85
C ALA A 112 16.50 -4.96 -10.83
N ARG A 113 17.76 -5.14 -10.43
CA ARG A 113 18.09 -6.01 -9.28
C ARG A 113 17.75 -5.26 -8.00
N MET A 114 16.65 -5.65 -7.37
CA MET A 114 16.12 -5.04 -6.14
C MET A 114 15.74 -6.12 -5.14
N TYR A 115 15.72 -5.76 -3.86
CA TYR A 115 15.11 -6.62 -2.86
C TYR A 115 13.62 -6.73 -3.11
N SER A 116 13.11 -7.94 -3.09
CA SER A 116 11.69 -8.22 -3.22
C SER A 116 11.25 -9.16 -2.10
N GLY A 117 10.28 -8.75 -1.30
CA GLY A 117 9.65 -9.60 -0.27
C GLY A 117 9.09 -10.88 -0.87
N THR A 118 8.57 -10.84 -2.11
CA THR A 118 8.08 -12.00 -2.84
C THR A 118 9.18 -13.04 -3.10
N LEU A 119 10.41 -12.58 -3.39
CA LEU A 119 11.55 -13.46 -3.63
C LEU A 119 12.32 -13.80 -2.34
N GLY A 120 12.09 -13.07 -1.25
CA GLY A 120 12.87 -13.15 -0.02
C GLY A 120 14.36 -12.77 -0.18
N LYS A 121 14.75 -12.19 -1.32
CA LYS A 121 16.13 -11.85 -1.69
C LYS A 121 16.18 -10.74 -2.73
N VAL A 122 17.40 -10.25 -2.99
CA VAL A 122 17.68 -9.40 -4.14
C VAL A 122 17.56 -10.21 -5.43
N GLY A 123 16.66 -9.81 -6.31
CA GLY A 123 16.42 -10.46 -7.60
C GLY A 123 16.05 -9.45 -8.68
N ASN A 124 16.00 -9.93 -9.93
CA ASN A 124 15.56 -9.12 -11.06
C ASN A 124 14.03 -8.99 -11.03
N CYS A 125 13.53 -7.81 -10.73
CA CYS A 125 12.10 -7.57 -10.57
C CYS A 125 11.70 -6.13 -10.89
N GLN A 126 10.41 -5.95 -11.13
CA GLN A 126 9.73 -4.65 -11.02
C GLN A 126 9.15 -4.55 -9.60
N ILE A 127 8.91 -3.33 -9.12
CA ILE A 127 8.19 -3.11 -7.85
C ILE A 127 7.00 -2.22 -8.15
N GLY A 128 5.82 -2.65 -7.70
CA GLY A 128 4.60 -1.86 -7.72
C GLY A 128 4.25 -1.41 -6.31
N VAL A 129 4.12 -0.11 -6.10
CA VAL A 129 3.57 0.48 -4.88
C VAL A 129 2.06 0.52 -5.01
N SER A 130 1.33 0.16 -3.96
CA SER A 130 -0.13 0.13 -3.97
C SER A 130 -0.75 0.78 -2.74
N VAL A 131 -1.97 1.29 -2.91
CA VAL A 131 -2.88 1.73 -1.84
C VAL A 131 -4.07 0.79 -1.82
N HIS A 132 -4.41 0.28 -0.65
CA HIS A 132 -5.56 -0.59 -0.42
C HIS A 132 -6.54 0.07 0.54
N ALA A 133 -7.82 0.02 0.22
CA ALA A 133 -8.91 0.34 1.13
C ALA A 133 -9.21 -0.91 1.97
N VAL A 134 -9.11 -0.83 3.32
CA VAL A 134 -9.05 -2.03 4.16
C VAL A 134 -9.92 -1.91 5.40
N THR A 135 -10.64 -3.00 5.69
CA THR A 135 -11.21 -3.32 7.02
C THR A 135 -10.64 -4.66 7.50
N ASP A 136 -10.95 -5.07 8.73
CA ASP A 136 -10.59 -6.43 9.18
C ASP A 136 -11.22 -7.54 8.33
N ARG A 137 -12.31 -7.26 7.62
CA ARG A 137 -13.09 -8.27 6.87
C ARG A 137 -12.92 -8.21 5.36
N ALA A 138 -12.66 -7.05 4.81
CA ALA A 138 -12.62 -6.80 3.38
C ALA A 138 -11.50 -5.85 3.01
N SER A 139 -11.03 -5.97 1.78
CA SER A 139 -10.04 -5.07 1.20
C SER A 139 -10.16 -5.03 -0.32
N ALA A 140 -9.71 -3.93 -0.89
CA ALA A 140 -9.51 -3.78 -2.33
C ALA A 140 -8.29 -2.91 -2.61
N ALA A 141 -7.46 -3.32 -3.57
CA ALA A 141 -6.39 -2.49 -4.09
C ALA A 141 -7.00 -1.38 -4.96
N ILE A 142 -6.87 -0.13 -4.54
CA ILE A 142 -7.54 1.01 -5.19
C ILE A 142 -6.62 1.81 -6.10
N ASP A 143 -5.32 1.86 -5.80
CA ASP A 143 -4.36 2.54 -6.67
C ASP A 143 -3.01 1.82 -6.72
N TRP A 144 -2.26 2.06 -7.81
CA TRP A 144 -0.98 1.45 -8.13
C TRP A 144 -0.02 2.41 -8.81
N ARG A 145 1.26 2.37 -8.43
CA ARG A 145 2.35 3.05 -9.14
C ARG A 145 3.50 2.08 -9.39
N LEU A 146 4.00 2.07 -10.62
CA LEU A 146 5.24 1.36 -10.94
C LEU A 146 6.42 2.18 -10.44
N PHE A 147 7.22 1.62 -9.54
CA PHE A 147 8.46 2.23 -9.09
C PHE A 147 9.51 2.19 -10.20
N LEU A 148 10.06 3.36 -10.55
CA LEU A 148 11.20 3.48 -11.45
C LEU A 148 12.47 3.69 -10.64
N PRO A 149 13.40 2.72 -10.57
CA PRO A 149 14.69 2.92 -9.89
C PRO A 149 15.55 3.93 -10.64
N LYS A 150 16.55 4.52 -9.97
CA LYS A 150 17.48 5.52 -10.53
C LYS A 150 18.09 5.10 -11.86
N SER A 151 18.35 3.82 -12.06
CA SER A 151 18.86 3.25 -13.32
C SER A 151 17.90 3.37 -14.53
N TRP A 152 16.69 3.88 -14.31
CA TRP A 152 15.68 4.18 -15.35
C TRP A 152 15.43 5.69 -15.51
N ASP A 153 16.26 6.53 -14.91
CA ASP A 153 16.12 7.99 -14.97
C ASP A 153 17.44 8.63 -15.40
N ASP A 154 17.45 9.15 -16.63
CA ASP A 154 18.59 9.81 -17.24
C ASP A 154 18.97 11.13 -16.55
N THR A 155 18.10 11.68 -15.69
CA THR A 155 18.39 12.89 -14.90
C THR A 155 19.11 12.59 -13.59
N THR A 156 19.14 11.33 -13.15
CA THR A 156 19.77 10.91 -11.88
C THR A 156 21.08 10.16 -12.06
N THR A 157 21.43 9.79 -13.30
CA THR A 157 22.72 9.12 -13.57
C THR A 157 23.89 10.09 -13.41
N THR A 158 24.98 9.59 -12.85
CA THR A 158 26.24 10.35 -12.71
C THR A 158 27.18 10.15 -13.91
N ASP A 159 26.93 9.13 -14.72
CA ASP A 159 27.71 8.84 -15.93
C ASP A 159 26.92 9.27 -17.18
N ALA A 160 27.45 10.27 -17.88
CA ALA A 160 26.86 10.76 -19.14
C ALA A 160 26.84 9.68 -20.25
N ALA A 161 27.70 8.68 -20.18
CA ALA A 161 27.71 7.57 -21.13
C ALA A 161 26.46 6.67 -21.03
N ASP A 162 25.80 6.61 -19.87
CA ASP A 162 24.60 5.80 -19.65
C ASP A 162 23.33 6.46 -20.20
N VAL A 163 23.32 7.80 -20.37
CA VAL A 163 22.13 8.58 -20.78
C VAL A 163 21.47 8.04 -22.05
N PRO A 164 22.19 7.78 -23.16
CA PRO A 164 21.55 7.30 -24.39
C PRO A 164 20.89 5.92 -24.23
N GLU A 165 21.46 5.04 -23.42
CA GLU A 165 20.88 3.72 -23.18
C GLU A 165 19.62 3.81 -22.31
N ILE A 166 19.64 4.63 -21.26
CA ILE A 166 18.47 4.89 -20.41
C ILE A 166 17.33 5.46 -21.27
N GLN A 167 17.58 6.46 -22.08
CA GLN A 167 16.59 7.07 -22.97
C GLN A 167 16.01 6.07 -23.96
N ARG A 168 16.85 5.22 -24.56
CA ARG A 168 16.44 4.17 -25.49
C ARG A 168 15.53 3.14 -24.81
N ARG A 169 15.86 2.72 -23.58
CA ARG A 169 15.04 1.79 -22.78
C ARG A 169 13.69 2.43 -22.40
N ARG A 170 13.69 3.69 -21.99
CA ARG A 170 12.46 4.45 -21.67
C ARG A 170 11.54 4.56 -22.90
N ALA A 171 12.10 4.95 -24.05
CA ALA A 171 11.35 5.05 -25.30
C ALA A 171 10.75 3.70 -25.74
N ARG A 172 11.53 2.60 -25.64
CA ARG A 172 11.06 1.24 -25.94
C ARG A 172 9.89 0.84 -25.06
N CYS A 173 9.92 1.19 -23.78
CA CYS A 173 8.87 0.89 -22.81
C CYS A 173 7.72 1.92 -22.84
N LYS A 174 7.82 2.97 -23.65
CA LYS A 174 6.84 4.08 -23.73
C LYS A 174 6.61 4.72 -22.36
N ILE A 175 7.68 4.94 -21.59
CA ILE A 175 7.60 5.65 -20.32
C ILE A 175 7.49 7.15 -20.61
N PRO A 176 6.44 7.84 -20.11
CA PRO A 176 6.28 9.28 -20.31
C PRO A 176 7.49 10.06 -19.76
N ASP A 177 7.86 11.17 -20.41
CA ASP A 177 8.97 11.99 -19.95
C ASP A 177 8.73 12.64 -18.58
N SER A 178 7.47 12.88 -18.23
CA SER A 178 7.07 13.37 -16.91
C SER A 178 7.28 12.35 -15.80
N VAL A 179 7.36 11.05 -16.10
CA VAL A 179 7.55 9.99 -15.11
C VAL A 179 9.03 9.80 -14.85
N ARG A 180 9.49 10.16 -13.67
CA ARG A 180 10.89 10.10 -13.22
C ARG A 180 11.05 9.22 -11.98
N HIS A 181 12.31 8.97 -11.60
CA HIS A 181 12.58 8.30 -10.33
C HIS A 181 12.02 9.12 -9.16
N ARG A 182 11.29 8.45 -8.29
CA ARG A 182 10.84 8.95 -6.99
C ARG A 182 10.98 7.85 -5.96
N GLU A 183 11.35 8.21 -4.74
CA GLU A 183 11.37 7.25 -3.64
C GLU A 183 9.96 6.66 -3.41
N LYS A 184 9.88 5.40 -3.00
CA LYS A 184 8.58 4.71 -2.85
C LYS A 184 7.62 5.44 -1.90
N TRP A 185 8.16 5.96 -0.81
CA TRP A 185 7.36 6.76 0.13
C TRP A 185 6.78 8.03 -0.50
N ARG A 186 7.50 8.64 -1.45
CA ARG A 186 7.01 9.81 -2.17
C ARG A 186 5.89 9.43 -3.14
N LEU A 187 6.05 8.32 -3.86
CA LEU A 187 4.97 7.78 -4.70
C LEU A 187 3.71 7.50 -3.88
N ALA A 188 3.86 6.98 -2.66
CA ALA A 188 2.74 6.73 -1.76
C ALA A 188 2.01 8.02 -1.36
N LEU A 189 2.74 9.10 -1.05
CA LEU A 189 2.14 10.41 -0.77
C LEU A 189 1.43 10.99 -2.00
N ASP A 190 2.03 10.90 -3.19
CA ASP A 190 1.42 11.36 -4.45
C ASP A 190 0.11 10.58 -4.75
N MET A 191 0.05 9.28 -4.44
CA MET A 191 -1.15 8.46 -4.59
C MET A 191 -2.24 8.87 -3.58
N LEU A 192 -1.85 9.19 -2.34
CA LEU A 192 -2.80 9.69 -1.35
C LEU A 192 -3.34 11.07 -1.73
N ASP A 193 -2.51 11.96 -2.28
CA ASP A 193 -2.95 13.26 -2.79
C ASP A 193 -4.04 13.06 -3.86
N GLU A 194 -3.81 12.19 -4.86
CA GLU A 194 -4.78 11.89 -5.91
C GLU A 194 -6.09 11.30 -5.36
N VAL A 195 -6.00 10.39 -4.37
CA VAL A 195 -7.18 9.75 -3.75
C VAL A 195 -8.03 10.76 -2.95
N LEU A 196 -7.41 11.73 -2.29
CA LEU A 196 -8.05 12.63 -1.33
C LEU A 196 -8.41 14.00 -1.92
N GLU A 197 -7.69 14.47 -2.95
CA GLU A 197 -7.95 15.78 -3.57
C GLU A 197 -9.36 15.87 -4.15
N ASP A 198 -9.93 17.09 -4.11
CA ASP A 198 -11.24 17.36 -4.66
C ASP A 198 -11.26 17.12 -6.18
N GLU A 199 -12.39 16.67 -6.71
CA GLU A 199 -12.57 16.45 -8.16
C GLU A 199 -12.43 17.71 -9.01
N SER A 200 -12.57 18.89 -8.41
CA SER A 200 -12.28 20.17 -9.07
C SER A 200 -10.77 20.36 -9.32
N ALA A 201 -9.91 19.68 -8.56
CA ALA A 201 -8.49 19.59 -8.84
C ALA A 201 -8.24 18.56 -9.97
N GLU A 202 -7.29 18.86 -10.86
CA GLU A 202 -6.95 17.96 -11.96
C GLU A 202 -6.48 16.60 -11.41
N GLY A 203 -7.31 15.57 -11.60
CA GLY A 203 -7.00 14.20 -11.21
C GLY A 203 -7.51 13.74 -9.83
N GLY A 204 -8.11 14.61 -9.01
CA GLY A 204 -8.62 14.26 -7.68
C GLY A 204 -9.81 13.28 -7.70
N TRP A 205 -9.91 12.42 -6.64
CA TRP A 205 -10.98 11.41 -6.54
C TRP A 205 -12.01 11.71 -5.45
N SER A 206 -11.76 12.70 -4.58
CA SER A 206 -12.64 13.16 -3.49
C SER A 206 -13.04 12.07 -2.49
N LEU A 207 -12.15 11.16 -2.16
CA LEU A 207 -12.43 10.16 -1.13
C LEU A 207 -12.18 10.72 0.27
N PRO A 208 -12.89 10.20 1.29
CA PRO A 208 -12.68 10.64 2.68
C PRO A 208 -11.29 10.30 3.19
N ALA A 209 -10.68 11.20 3.97
CA ALA A 209 -9.44 10.92 4.68
C ALA A 209 -9.64 9.77 5.69
N ARG A 210 -8.70 8.83 5.70
CA ARG A 210 -8.66 7.66 6.57
C ARG A 210 -7.28 7.54 7.21
N PRO A 211 -7.14 6.84 8.35
CA PRO A 211 -5.83 6.51 8.88
C PRO A 211 -4.97 5.78 7.85
N VAL A 212 -3.70 6.22 7.70
CA VAL A 212 -2.73 5.59 6.81
C VAL A 212 -1.90 4.57 7.59
N VAL A 213 -1.81 3.36 7.06
CA VAL A 213 -1.02 2.28 7.64
C VAL A 213 0.05 1.86 6.64
N ALA A 214 1.28 1.69 7.11
CA ALA A 214 2.40 1.24 6.28
C ALA A 214 3.41 0.43 7.09
N ASP A 215 4.24 -0.33 6.39
CA ASP A 215 5.33 -1.09 7.01
C ASP A 215 6.55 -0.21 7.35
N ALA A 216 7.60 -0.83 7.92
CA ALA A 216 8.82 -0.13 8.28
C ALA A 216 9.64 0.36 7.06
N GLY A 217 9.41 -0.18 5.87
CA GLY A 217 10.01 0.33 4.64
C GLY A 217 9.56 1.76 4.32
N TYR A 218 8.35 2.13 4.75
CA TYR A 218 7.80 3.49 4.65
C TYR A 218 7.93 4.24 5.98
N GLY A 219 7.59 3.59 7.09
CA GLY A 219 7.52 4.25 8.39
C GLY A 219 8.87 4.70 8.94
N ASP A 220 9.99 4.06 8.58
CA ASP A 220 11.33 4.51 8.95
C ASP A 220 11.72 5.84 8.26
N ALA A 221 11.15 6.14 7.09
CA ALA A 221 11.38 7.43 6.42
C ALA A 221 10.68 8.55 7.20
N THR A 222 11.49 9.43 7.79
CA THR A 222 10.97 10.60 8.53
C THR A 222 10.14 11.50 7.63
N GLU A 223 10.58 11.69 6.39
CA GLU A 223 9.91 12.50 5.38
C GLU A 223 8.51 11.96 5.05
N PHE A 224 8.31 10.65 5.10
CA PHE A 224 6.98 10.06 4.90
C PHE A 224 6.03 10.44 6.05
N ARG A 225 6.46 10.29 7.30
CA ARG A 225 5.66 10.67 8.47
C ARG A 225 5.34 12.16 8.51
N LEU A 226 6.34 13.01 8.19
CA LEU A 226 6.14 14.46 8.06
C LEU A 226 5.22 14.80 6.89
N GLY A 227 5.32 14.09 5.77
CA GLY A 227 4.44 14.24 4.63
C GLY A 227 2.98 13.89 4.93
N LEU A 228 2.73 12.86 5.74
CA LEU A 228 1.40 12.52 6.23
C LEU A 228 0.86 13.60 7.18
N ALA A 229 1.69 14.04 8.14
CA ALA A 229 1.32 15.09 9.08
C ALA A 229 1.01 16.43 8.39
N ALA A 230 1.77 16.81 7.36
CA ALA A 230 1.54 18.03 6.57
C ALA A 230 0.22 17.99 5.77
N ARG A 231 -0.40 16.83 5.61
CA ARG A 231 -1.71 16.59 4.99
C ARG A 231 -2.83 16.39 6.00
N ASP A 232 -2.54 16.60 7.29
CA ASP A 232 -3.46 16.30 8.40
C ASP A 232 -3.96 14.83 8.40
N LEU A 233 -3.17 13.91 7.83
CA LEU A 233 -3.54 12.51 7.78
C LEU A 233 -3.14 11.78 9.07
N PRO A 234 -4.09 11.14 9.74
CA PRO A 234 -3.77 10.23 10.83
C PRO A 234 -3.02 9.01 10.28
N TYR A 235 -2.08 8.49 11.07
CA TYR A 235 -1.32 7.32 10.63
C TYR A 235 -0.99 6.36 11.78
N VAL A 236 -0.75 5.11 11.44
CA VAL A 236 -0.09 4.08 12.26
C VAL A 236 0.92 3.37 11.37
N VAL A 237 2.20 3.70 11.51
CA VAL A 237 3.26 3.15 10.64
C VAL A 237 4.26 2.34 11.45
N ALA A 238 4.62 1.17 10.93
CA ALA A 238 5.65 0.36 11.56
C ALA A 238 7.02 1.04 11.40
N VAL A 239 7.86 0.90 12.43
CA VAL A 239 9.22 1.46 12.49
C VAL A 239 10.16 0.49 13.16
N LYS A 240 11.47 0.67 12.97
CA LYS A 240 12.48 -0.11 13.68
C LYS A 240 12.55 0.27 15.15
N GLY A 241 12.79 -0.71 16.01
CA GLY A 241 13.01 -0.48 17.44
C GLY A 241 14.22 0.39 17.77
N SER A 242 15.16 0.54 16.82
CA SER A 242 16.33 1.43 16.91
C SER A 242 15.99 2.90 16.65
N THR A 243 14.80 3.24 16.17
CA THR A 243 14.35 4.63 16.02
C THR A 243 14.42 5.34 17.35
N SER A 244 14.96 6.58 17.35
CA SER A 244 15.18 7.35 18.58
C SER A 244 14.00 8.25 18.91
N ALA A 245 13.68 8.36 20.19
CA ALA A 245 12.66 9.28 20.70
C ALA A 245 12.96 9.73 22.13
N TYR A 246 12.36 10.83 22.56
CA TYR A 246 12.28 11.26 23.95
C TYR A 246 10.96 10.79 24.56
N PRO A 247 10.89 10.47 25.87
CA PRO A 247 9.63 10.40 26.59
C PRO A 247 8.85 11.72 26.46
N ALA A 248 7.52 11.67 26.46
CA ALA A 248 6.70 12.87 26.25
C ALA A 248 6.83 13.92 27.35
N ASP A 249 7.17 13.50 28.58
CA ASP A 249 7.37 14.34 29.74
C ASP A 249 8.74 15.06 29.75
N VAL A 250 9.67 14.67 28.90
CA VAL A 250 10.96 15.36 28.74
C VAL A 250 10.77 16.58 27.85
N THR A 251 11.10 17.75 28.40
CA THR A 251 10.99 19.05 27.72
C THR A 251 12.35 19.68 27.44
N PRO A 252 12.49 20.39 26.32
CA PRO A 252 13.71 21.13 26.03
C PRO A 252 13.88 22.31 27.04
N ALA A 253 15.11 22.59 27.44
CA ALA A 253 15.42 23.70 28.33
C ALA A 253 16.49 24.60 27.70
N ALA A 254 16.32 25.92 27.88
CA ALA A 254 17.34 26.90 27.53
C ALA A 254 18.17 27.23 28.78
N PRO A 255 19.47 27.50 28.65
CA PRO A 255 20.23 28.08 29.72
C PRO A 255 19.71 29.50 30.06
N PRO A 256 19.94 30.01 31.29
CA PRO A 256 19.53 31.36 31.64
C PRO A 256 20.10 32.41 30.66
N TYR A 257 19.21 33.28 30.16
CA TYR A 257 19.62 34.36 29.25
C TYR A 257 20.31 35.50 30.06
N THR A 258 21.52 35.83 29.70
CA THR A 258 22.31 36.86 30.37
C THR A 258 22.06 38.29 29.88
N GLY A 259 21.10 38.47 28.95
CA GLY A 259 20.77 39.78 28.37
C GLY A 259 21.71 40.27 27.27
N ARG A 260 22.69 39.47 26.84
CA ARG A 260 23.63 39.80 25.76
C ARG A 260 23.54 38.79 24.60
N GLY A 261 23.46 39.31 23.38
CA GLY A 261 23.36 38.49 22.18
C GLY A 261 21.97 37.91 21.93
N ARG A 262 21.88 36.90 21.05
CA ARG A 262 20.61 36.20 20.75
C ARG A 262 20.24 35.30 21.95
N PRO A 263 18.96 35.29 22.36
CA PRO A 263 18.50 34.35 23.40
C PRO A 263 18.84 32.90 23.02
N PRO A 264 19.27 32.08 23.96
CA PRO A 264 19.60 30.69 23.69
C PRO A 264 18.36 29.90 23.31
N THR A 265 18.46 29.10 22.26
CA THR A 265 17.37 28.20 21.82
C THR A 265 17.26 27.01 22.79
N PRO A 266 16.05 26.68 23.26
CA PRO A 266 15.84 25.49 24.09
C PRO A 266 16.28 24.21 23.37
N ARG A 267 16.92 23.29 24.14
CA ARG A 267 17.41 21.99 23.64
C ARG A 267 17.13 20.90 24.65
N TYR A 268 16.92 19.70 24.18
CA TYR A 268 16.93 18.51 25.04
C TYR A 268 18.34 18.33 25.61
N ARG A 269 18.45 18.13 26.92
CA ARG A 269 19.72 17.93 27.61
C ARG A 269 20.16 16.47 27.59
N GLU A 270 19.21 15.57 27.62
CA GLU A 270 19.41 14.13 27.58
C GLU A 270 19.51 13.64 26.13
N GLU A 271 20.16 12.52 25.93
CA GLU A 271 20.14 11.82 24.64
C GLU A 271 18.81 11.10 24.42
N ALA A 272 18.34 11.07 23.19
CA ALA A 272 17.16 10.32 22.82
C ALA A 272 17.43 8.81 22.97
N ALA A 273 16.51 8.10 23.57
CA ALA A 273 16.58 6.64 23.70
C ALA A 273 15.96 5.95 22.47
N SER A 274 16.37 4.71 22.20
CA SER A 274 15.69 3.88 21.21
C SER A 274 14.28 3.52 21.65
N LEU A 275 13.36 3.28 20.70
CA LEU A 275 12.00 2.83 21.02
C LEU A 275 12.02 1.52 21.83
N THR A 276 12.93 0.60 21.49
CA THR A 276 13.17 -0.62 22.30
C THR A 276 13.53 -0.25 23.72
N GLY A 277 14.45 0.71 23.92
CA GLY A 277 14.87 1.18 25.26
C GLY A 277 13.71 1.78 26.05
N LEU A 278 12.89 2.63 25.42
CA LEU A 278 11.70 3.23 26.04
C LEU A 278 10.65 2.18 26.44
N ALA A 279 10.35 1.24 25.56
CA ALA A 279 9.40 0.17 25.84
C ALA A 279 9.89 -0.75 26.97
N ARG A 280 11.18 -1.07 27.02
CA ARG A 280 11.81 -1.85 28.12
C ARG A 280 11.81 -1.09 29.45
N ALA A 281 12.08 0.21 29.42
CA ALA A 281 12.07 1.06 30.61
C ALA A 281 10.68 1.18 31.24
N ALA A 282 9.60 1.21 30.42
CA ALA A 282 8.22 1.14 30.91
C ALA A 282 7.92 -0.19 31.63
N GLY A 283 8.61 -1.24 31.25
CA GLY A 283 8.59 -2.53 31.91
C GLY A 283 7.31 -3.35 31.69
N ARG A 284 7.32 -4.57 32.19
CA ARG A 284 6.20 -5.53 31.99
C ARG A 284 4.90 -5.13 32.66
N ARG A 285 4.92 -4.17 33.60
CA ARG A 285 3.71 -3.63 34.26
C ARG A 285 2.89 -2.74 33.35
N ALA A 286 3.51 -2.14 32.33
CA ALA A 286 2.86 -1.33 31.30
C ALA A 286 2.23 -2.17 30.17
N LEU A 287 2.33 -3.51 30.24
CA LEU A 287 1.78 -4.41 29.23
C LEU A 287 0.29 -4.57 29.38
N HIS A 288 -0.42 -4.33 28.30
CA HIS A 288 -1.85 -4.58 28.17
C HIS A 288 -2.11 -5.70 27.16
N GLN A 289 -2.92 -6.69 27.55
CA GLN A 289 -3.35 -7.73 26.62
C GLN A 289 -4.46 -7.16 25.74
N VAL A 290 -4.25 -7.21 24.41
CA VAL A 290 -5.22 -6.75 23.42
C VAL A 290 -5.60 -7.89 22.50
N THR A 291 -6.90 -8.08 22.29
CA THR A 291 -7.46 -8.92 21.24
C THR A 291 -7.96 -7.99 20.14
N TRP A 292 -7.33 -8.02 18.97
CA TRP A 292 -7.73 -7.19 17.83
C TRP A 292 -8.59 -7.92 16.83
N ARG A 293 -8.59 -9.26 16.84
CA ARG A 293 -9.44 -10.08 16.00
C ARG A 293 -9.97 -11.28 16.81
N HIS A 294 -11.28 -11.42 16.81
CA HIS A 294 -11.92 -12.60 17.39
C HIS A 294 -11.94 -13.72 16.35
N GLY A 295 -11.55 -14.92 16.76
CA GLY A 295 -11.64 -16.11 15.92
C GLY A 295 -13.08 -16.46 15.58
N SER A 296 -13.27 -17.19 14.50
CA SER A 296 -14.57 -17.76 14.16
C SER A 296 -14.92 -18.94 15.11
N ARG A 297 -16.20 -19.33 15.12
CA ARG A 297 -16.63 -20.54 15.84
C ARG A 297 -15.89 -21.76 15.29
N LYS A 298 -15.53 -22.72 16.15
CA LYS A 298 -14.82 -23.96 15.77
C LYS A 298 -15.48 -24.74 14.63
N ASN A 299 -16.81 -24.62 14.50
CA ASN A 299 -17.62 -25.31 13.50
C ASN A 299 -17.86 -24.47 12.22
N ALA A 300 -17.19 -23.32 12.07
CA ALA A 300 -17.26 -22.57 10.84
C ALA A 300 -16.54 -23.31 9.69
N PRO A 301 -16.96 -23.14 8.42
CA PRO A 301 -16.33 -23.81 7.27
C PRO A 301 -14.80 -23.54 7.18
N ASN A 302 -14.37 -22.34 7.56
CA ASN A 302 -12.96 -21.94 7.64
C ASN A 302 -12.69 -21.28 9.01
N PRO A 303 -12.41 -22.07 10.08
CA PRO A 303 -12.23 -21.52 11.41
C PRO A 303 -10.94 -20.69 11.48
N THR A 304 -11.07 -19.44 11.97
CA THR A 304 -9.93 -18.55 12.22
C THR A 304 -9.61 -18.50 13.71
N ALA A 305 -8.31 -18.45 14.03
CA ALA A 305 -7.86 -18.30 15.40
C ALA A 305 -8.12 -16.88 15.94
N THR A 306 -8.30 -16.75 17.25
CA THR A 306 -8.31 -15.47 17.95
C THR A 306 -6.89 -14.88 17.91
N MET A 307 -6.76 -13.64 17.46
CA MET A 307 -5.47 -12.93 17.42
C MET A 307 -5.38 -11.98 18.62
N ARG A 308 -4.44 -12.26 19.49
CA ARG A 308 -4.17 -11.50 20.71
C ARG A 308 -2.69 -11.51 21.03
N SER A 309 -2.21 -10.41 21.61
CA SER A 309 -0.85 -10.30 22.13
C SER A 309 -0.80 -9.27 23.26
N ARG A 310 0.40 -8.96 23.75
CA ARG A 310 0.61 -7.91 24.76
C ARG A 310 1.29 -6.71 24.10
N PHE A 311 0.85 -5.53 24.48
CA PHE A 311 1.32 -4.26 23.93
C PHE A 311 1.66 -3.27 25.05
N VAL A 312 2.74 -2.50 24.83
CA VAL A 312 3.02 -1.25 25.54
C VAL A 312 2.59 -0.11 24.62
N ALA A 313 1.91 0.89 25.16
CA ALA A 313 1.62 2.13 24.46
C ALA A 313 2.10 3.31 25.31
N LEU A 314 2.97 4.13 24.74
CA LEU A 314 3.60 5.27 25.40
C LEU A 314 3.43 6.52 24.53
N ARG A 315 3.40 7.68 25.18
CA ARG A 315 3.55 8.96 24.48
C ARG A 315 5.04 9.28 24.38
N VAL A 316 5.50 9.58 23.16
CA VAL A 316 6.92 9.86 22.86
C VAL A 316 7.06 11.01 21.88
N ARG A 317 8.27 11.57 21.78
CA ARG A 317 8.63 12.60 20.81
C ARG A 317 9.75 12.06 19.92
N PRO A 318 9.45 11.59 18.69
CA PRO A 318 10.47 11.06 17.78
C PRO A 318 11.59 12.07 17.56
N ALA A 319 12.83 11.58 17.65
CA ALA A 319 14.01 12.43 17.61
C ALA A 319 14.86 12.13 16.39
N ASN A 320 14.76 13.00 15.40
CA ASN A 320 15.63 13.02 14.23
C ASN A 320 15.97 14.49 13.92
N ARG A 321 17.15 14.73 13.34
CA ARG A 321 17.59 16.08 12.93
C ARG A 321 16.65 16.73 11.91
N ASP A 322 15.96 15.92 11.12
CA ASP A 322 15.09 16.38 10.02
C ASP A 322 13.67 16.74 10.50
N ILE A 323 13.33 16.41 11.78
CA ILE A 323 12.02 16.76 12.35
C ILE A 323 12.03 18.23 12.78
N PRO A 324 11.10 19.06 12.27
CA PRO A 324 10.94 20.44 12.68
C PRO A 324 10.70 20.54 14.19
N ARG A 325 11.25 21.58 14.81
CA ARG A 325 11.01 21.87 16.22
C ARG A 325 9.96 22.97 16.34
N ASN A 326 9.14 22.85 17.35
CA ASN A 326 8.21 23.90 17.74
C ASN A 326 8.96 25.15 18.23
N PRO A 327 8.31 26.33 18.33
CA PRO A 327 8.95 27.57 18.80
C PRO A 327 9.58 27.45 20.18
N ASP A 328 9.07 26.59 21.04
CA ASP A 328 9.62 26.27 22.37
C ASP A 328 10.79 25.26 22.34
N GLY A 329 11.18 24.82 21.15
CA GLY A 329 12.24 23.81 20.93
C GLY A 329 11.78 22.36 21.10
N SER A 330 10.50 22.12 21.43
CA SER A 330 9.96 20.76 21.56
C SER A 330 9.78 20.09 20.19
N LEU A 331 9.69 18.76 20.21
CA LEU A 331 9.30 17.93 19.09
C LEU A 331 7.83 17.50 19.26
N ASP A 332 7.14 17.25 18.17
CA ASP A 332 5.76 16.80 18.23
C ASP A 332 5.63 15.45 18.91
N GLU A 333 4.53 15.31 19.63
CA GLU A 333 4.24 14.13 20.41
C GLU A 333 3.39 13.14 19.61
N CYS A 334 3.73 11.88 19.74
CA CYS A 334 2.98 10.81 19.10
C CYS A 334 2.90 9.56 19.99
N TRP A 335 2.14 8.55 19.57
CA TRP A 335 2.13 7.25 20.18
C TRP A 335 3.34 6.42 19.73
N LEU A 336 4.00 5.75 20.66
CA LEU A 336 4.76 4.53 20.46
C LEU A 336 3.88 3.36 20.87
N ILE A 337 3.67 2.43 19.96
CA ILE A 337 3.01 1.15 20.21
C ILE A 337 4.07 0.08 20.02
N ALA A 338 4.28 -0.78 21.02
CA ALA A 338 5.25 -1.87 20.93
C ALA A 338 4.57 -3.20 21.28
N GLU A 339 4.65 -4.19 20.40
CA GLU A 339 4.19 -5.53 20.67
C GLU A 339 5.27 -6.31 21.42
N TRP A 340 4.88 -6.87 22.57
CA TRP A 340 5.75 -7.69 23.39
C TRP A 340 5.10 -9.04 23.68
N PRO A 341 5.24 -10.02 22.78
CA PRO A 341 4.61 -11.32 22.94
C PRO A 341 5.03 -12.05 24.21
N PRO A 342 4.18 -12.92 24.75
CA PRO A 342 4.57 -13.77 25.86
C PRO A 342 5.76 -14.67 25.50
N GLY A 343 6.79 -14.69 26.37
CA GLY A 343 8.01 -15.50 26.16
C GLY A 343 9.18 -14.74 25.55
N GLU A 344 8.92 -13.61 24.90
CA GLU A 344 10.00 -12.78 24.31
C GLU A 344 10.69 -11.96 25.40
N GLU A 345 12.01 -11.76 25.24
CA GLU A 345 12.82 -10.95 26.15
C GLU A 345 12.60 -9.45 25.96
N GLU A 346 12.28 -9.04 24.71
CA GLU A 346 12.03 -7.67 24.32
C GLU A 346 10.87 -7.57 23.31
N PRO A 347 10.32 -6.36 23.08
CA PRO A 347 9.30 -6.17 22.06
C PRO A 347 9.82 -6.54 20.66
N THR A 348 8.95 -7.14 19.82
CA THR A 348 9.29 -7.61 18.48
C THR A 348 8.94 -6.61 17.39
N ASP A 349 7.88 -5.84 17.59
CA ASP A 349 7.35 -4.92 16.58
C ASP A 349 7.02 -3.56 17.20
N TYR A 350 7.23 -2.51 16.43
CA TYR A 350 7.06 -1.12 16.86
C TYR A 350 6.30 -0.31 15.82
N TRP A 351 5.42 0.58 16.28
CA TRP A 351 4.71 1.54 15.45
C TRP A 351 4.73 2.92 16.06
N LEU A 352 4.75 3.94 15.21
CA LEU A 352 4.48 5.33 15.58
C LEU A 352 3.12 5.74 15.03
N SER A 353 2.40 6.58 15.79
CA SER A 353 1.09 7.08 15.38
C SER A 353 0.84 8.49 15.90
N ASN A 354 0.34 9.38 15.02
CA ASN A 354 -0.10 10.73 15.35
C ASN A 354 -1.57 10.81 15.79
N LEU A 355 -2.25 9.69 15.96
CA LEU A 355 -3.63 9.67 16.44
C LEU A 355 -3.75 10.39 17.80
N PRO A 356 -4.94 10.97 18.12
CA PRO A 356 -5.18 11.70 19.36
C PRO A 356 -4.77 10.92 20.62
N ALA A 357 -4.38 11.64 21.67
CA ALA A 357 -3.89 11.06 22.92
C ALA A 357 -4.93 10.21 23.66
N ASP A 358 -6.20 10.43 23.42
CA ASP A 358 -7.34 9.70 23.98
C ASP A 358 -7.76 8.48 23.13
N THR A 359 -7.03 8.19 22.03
CA THR A 359 -7.34 7.03 21.16
C THR A 359 -7.22 5.73 21.95
N PRO A 360 -8.29 4.90 21.99
CA PRO A 360 -8.26 3.63 22.71
C PRO A 360 -7.15 2.71 22.17
N LEU A 361 -6.43 2.03 23.08
CA LEU A 361 -5.35 1.10 22.73
C LEU A 361 -5.81 0.03 21.73
N ARG A 362 -7.05 -0.45 21.85
CA ARG A 362 -7.61 -1.43 20.92
C ARG A 362 -7.68 -0.90 19.48
N THR A 363 -8.01 0.37 19.32
CA THR A 363 -8.04 1.04 18.00
C THR A 363 -6.64 1.15 17.44
N LEU A 364 -5.67 1.62 18.23
CA LEU A 364 -4.26 1.70 17.84
C LEU A 364 -3.72 0.34 17.38
N VAL A 365 -3.95 -0.70 18.18
CA VAL A 365 -3.50 -2.07 17.86
C VAL A 365 -4.25 -2.64 16.65
N GLY A 366 -5.55 -2.37 16.52
CA GLY A 366 -6.32 -2.77 15.35
C GLY A 366 -5.71 -2.24 14.05
N LEU A 367 -5.41 -0.94 14.02
CA LEU A 367 -4.74 -0.29 12.88
C LEU A 367 -3.31 -0.82 12.67
N ALA A 368 -2.51 -0.97 13.74
CA ALA A 368 -1.16 -1.50 13.66
C ALA A 368 -1.12 -2.91 13.03
N LYS A 369 -2.15 -3.71 13.29
CA LYS A 369 -2.23 -5.11 12.84
C LYS A 369 -3.04 -5.31 11.56
N ILE A 370 -3.74 -4.30 11.03
CA ILE A 370 -4.62 -4.46 9.86
C ILE A 370 -3.84 -4.80 8.57
N ARG A 371 -2.54 -4.49 8.53
CA ARG A 371 -1.68 -4.75 7.37
C ARG A 371 -1.60 -6.24 6.96
N TRP A 372 -1.84 -7.19 7.90
CA TRP A 372 -1.90 -8.61 7.56
C TRP A 372 -2.84 -8.91 6.38
N ARG A 373 -3.85 -8.06 6.18
CA ARG A 373 -4.83 -8.20 5.10
C ARG A 373 -4.19 -8.06 3.73
N ILE A 374 -3.19 -7.19 3.60
CA ILE A 374 -2.49 -6.96 2.33
C ILE A 374 -1.69 -8.20 1.88
N GLU A 375 -1.14 -8.96 2.81
CA GLU A 375 -0.44 -10.21 2.48
C GLU A 375 -1.41 -11.23 1.87
N HIS A 376 -2.66 -11.26 2.37
CA HIS A 376 -3.72 -12.08 1.80
C HIS A 376 -4.12 -11.55 0.40
N ASP A 377 -4.27 -10.24 0.24
CA ASP A 377 -4.61 -9.61 -1.04
C ASP A 377 -3.54 -9.92 -2.10
N TYR A 378 -2.26 -9.76 -1.78
CA TYR A 378 -1.19 -10.06 -2.73
C TYR A 378 -1.14 -11.54 -3.13
N ARG A 379 -1.42 -12.44 -2.19
CA ARG A 379 -1.52 -13.87 -2.52
C ARG A 379 -2.67 -14.11 -3.50
N GLU A 380 -3.86 -13.56 -3.24
CA GLU A 380 -5.00 -13.67 -4.13
C GLU A 380 -4.73 -13.04 -5.51
N LEU A 381 -4.18 -11.82 -5.51
CA LEU A 381 -3.84 -11.09 -6.73
C LEU A 381 -2.81 -11.85 -7.59
N LYS A 382 -1.76 -12.45 -6.99
CA LYS A 382 -0.71 -13.16 -7.70
C LYS A 382 -1.12 -14.59 -8.04
N ASP A 383 -1.43 -15.41 -7.04
CA ASP A 383 -1.67 -16.84 -7.22
C ASP A 383 -3.03 -17.08 -7.91
N GLY A 384 -4.06 -16.30 -7.53
CA GLY A 384 -5.41 -16.44 -8.05
C GLY A 384 -5.65 -15.73 -9.37
N LEU A 385 -5.19 -14.48 -9.49
CA LEU A 385 -5.55 -13.56 -10.56
C LEU A 385 -4.39 -13.18 -11.50
N GLY A 386 -3.14 -13.64 -11.21
CA GLY A 386 -1.99 -13.46 -12.09
C GLY A 386 -1.49 -12.02 -12.21
N LEU A 387 -1.49 -11.28 -11.11
CA LEU A 387 -0.98 -9.91 -11.03
C LEU A 387 0.43 -9.75 -11.64
N ASP A 388 1.31 -10.73 -11.44
CA ASP A 388 2.68 -10.75 -11.91
C ASP A 388 2.87 -11.48 -13.26
N HIS A 389 1.78 -11.95 -13.89
CA HIS A 389 1.81 -12.67 -15.15
C HIS A 389 1.80 -11.76 -16.40
N PHE A 390 1.91 -10.44 -16.23
CA PHE A 390 2.02 -9.52 -17.37
C PHE A 390 3.39 -9.65 -18.03
N GLU A 391 3.41 -10.14 -19.27
CA GLU A 391 4.61 -10.34 -20.09
C GLU A 391 4.90 -9.15 -21.03
N GLY A 392 4.02 -8.15 -21.05
CA GLY A 392 4.18 -6.95 -21.88
C GLY A 392 5.31 -6.04 -21.39
N ARG A 393 5.84 -5.23 -22.32
CA ARG A 393 7.00 -4.35 -22.06
C ARG A 393 6.64 -2.86 -22.05
N SER A 394 5.36 -2.48 -22.07
CA SER A 394 4.96 -1.08 -22.02
C SER A 394 4.56 -0.64 -20.62
N TYR A 395 4.93 0.59 -20.26
CA TYR A 395 4.56 1.23 -18.99
C TYR A 395 3.04 1.27 -18.82
N LEU A 396 2.33 1.76 -19.83
CA LEU A 396 0.86 1.84 -19.81
C LEU A 396 0.21 0.46 -19.72
N GLY A 397 0.77 -0.54 -20.42
CA GLY A 397 0.28 -1.92 -20.35
C GLY A 397 0.39 -2.53 -18.96
N TRP A 398 1.47 -2.25 -18.23
CA TRP A 398 1.62 -2.66 -16.84
C TRP A 398 0.51 -2.05 -15.97
N HIS A 399 0.31 -0.73 -16.05
CA HIS A 399 -0.72 -0.02 -15.29
C HIS A 399 -2.13 -0.56 -15.57
N ARG A 400 -2.44 -0.83 -16.84
CA ARG A 400 -3.73 -1.40 -17.23
C ARG A 400 -3.94 -2.82 -16.71
N HIS A 401 -2.90 -3.65 -16.79
CA HIS A 401 -2.98 -5.03 -16.28
C HIS A 401 -3.23 -5.06 -14.77
N VAL A 402 -2.44 -4.32 -13.98
CA VAL A 402 -2.62 -4.29 -12.51
C VAL A 402 -3.97 -3.71 -12.13
N THR A 403 -4.49 -2.72 -12.87
CA THR A 403 -5.83 -2.17 -12.67
C THR A 403 -6.93 -3.21 -12.92
N LEU A 404 -6.84 -3.97 -14.02
CA LEU A 404 -7.82 -5.03 -14.31
C LEU A 404 -7.72 -6.19 -13.30
N THR A 405 -6.52 -6.50 -12.82
CA THR A 405 -6.34 -7.52 -11.79
C THR A 405 -6.92 -7.06 -10.44
N ALA A 406 -6.71 -5.79 -10.07
CA ALA A 406 -7.32 -5.19 -8.87
C ALA A 406 -8.85 -5.15 -8.99
N LEU A 407 -9.39 -4.84 -10.18
CA LEU A 407 -10.83 -4.88 -10.45
C LEU A 407 -11.40 -6.31 -10.31
N ALA A 408 -10.66 -7.33 -10.77
CA ALA A 408 -11.07 -8.73 -10.58
C ALA A 408 -11.07 -9.11 -9.08
N GLN A 409 -10.08 -8.65 -8.30
CA GLN A 409 -10.03 -8.85 -6.85
C GLN A 409 -11.18 -8.13 -6.14
N ALA A 410 -11.52 -6.90 -6.55
CA ALA A 410 -12.67 -6.16 -6.03
C ALA A 410 -13.99 -6.93 -6.27
N PHE A 411 -14.16 -7.53 -7.45
CA PHE A 411 -15.31 -8.40 -7.72
C PHE A 411 -15.32 -9.65 -6.82
N CYS A 412 -14.18 -10.30 -6.60
CA CYS A 412 -14.11 -11.43 -5.66
C CYS A 412 -14.49 -11.01 -4.24
N THR A 413 -14.06 -9.82 -3.80
CA THR A 413 -14.46 -9.23 -2.52
C THR A 413 -15.96 -8.94 -2.49
N HIS A 414 -16.53 -8.39 -3.55
CA HIS A 414 -17.97 -8.17 -3.71
C HIS A 414 -18.77 -9.47 -3.57
N LEU A 415 -18.32 -10.55 -4.19
CA LEU A 415 -18.98 -11.86 -4.08
C LEU A 415 -18.96 -12.41 -2.65
N ARG A 416 -17.85 -12.29 -1.92
CA ARG A 416 -17.73 -12.82 -0.54
C ARG A 416 -18.58 -12.07 0.46
N HIS A 417 -18.88 -10.81 0.22
CA HIS A 417 -19.68 -9.97 1.11
C HIS A 417 -21.17 -9.99 0.81
N ASP A 418 -21.58 -10.59 -0.31
CA ASP A 418 -23.01 -10.78 -0.58
C ASP A 418 -23.55 -11.99 0.23
N PRO A 419 -24.50 -11.77 1.15
CA PRO A 419 -25.09 -12.85 1.95
C PRO A 419 -25.78 -13.95 1.10
N LYS A 420 -26.07 -13.67 -0.17
CA LYS A 420 -26.75 -14.58 -1.11
C LYS A 420 -25.79 -15.29 -2.06
N ALA A 421 -24.49 -14.99 -2.02
CA ALA A 421 -23.53 -15.67 -2.85
C ALA A 421 -23.25 -17.08 -2.32
N PRO A 422 -23.20 -18.10 -3.20
CA PRO A 422 -22.63 -19.39 -2.80
C PRO A 422 -21.20 -19.17 -2.33
N ALA A 423 -20.82 -19.75 -1.19
CA ALA A 423 -19.46 -19.65 -0.67
C ALA A 423 -18.50 -20.22 -1.73
N PRO A 424 -17.45 -19.49 -2.13
CA PRO A 424 -16.41 -20.09 -2.97
C PRO A 424 -15.79 -21.25 -2.22
N ALA A 425 -15.61 -22.38 -2.91
CA ALA A 425 -15.01 -23.59 -2.38
C ALA A 425 -13.55 -23.38 -1.95
#